data_faa9c341cbe0943df21497d337c288b2
#
_entry.id   faa9c341cbe0943df21497d337c288b2
#
_cell.length_a   1.000
_cell.length_b   1.000
_cell.length_c   1.000
_cell.angle_alpha   90.00
_cell.angle_beta   90.00
_cell.angle_gamma   90.00
#
_symmetry.space_group_name_H-M   'P 1'
#
loop_
_entity.id
_entity.type
_entity.pdbx_description
1 polymer ?
#
loop_
_entity_poly.entity_id
_entity_poly.type
_entity_poly.pdbx_seq_one_letter_code
_entity_poly.pdbx_strand_id
1 'polypeptide(L)'
;TLFVQSQVPEHAELHLLLSMICPLSWLERVPSYKEQQERQSGKDLSTYGFLGYPLLQAADILLYRAGQVPVGADQLPHIEFARDVARRFNHLYGREDDFESKAEAAIRKLGKKTSKLYVSLRKSYQEQGDVEALNTARAVIKEQQTITIGDQERLYGYLEGCGKLLLPEPQALLGEARHAGALRAGLAFIAVNGLFLLLQNQFRW
;
A
#
# COMPACT_ATOMS: atom_id res chain seq x y z
N THR A 1 -2.39 6.53 -17.46
CA THR A 1 -3.82 6.57 -17.79
C THR A 1 -4.50 7.61 -16.89
N LEU A 2 -5.26 8.52 -17.48
CA LEU A 2 -6.14 9.44 -16.75
C LEU A 2 -7.55 8.87 -16.75
N PHE A 3 -8.21 8.93 -15.60
CA PHE A 3 -9.58 8.49 -15.45
C PHE A 3 -10.29 9.29 -14.35
N VAL A 4 -11.61 9.25 -14.36
CA VAL A 4 -12.45 9.85 -13.33
C VAL A 4 -12.67 8.81 -12.23
N GLN A 5 -12.32 9.10 -10.98
CA GLN A 5 -12.42 8.14 -9.87
C GLN A 5 -13.81 7.51 -9.74
N SER A 6 -14.87 8.29 -9.92
CA SER A 6 -16.25 7.80 -9.84
C SER A 6 -16.64 6.81 -10.95
N GLN A 7 -15.81 6.65 -11.98
CA GLN A 7 -15.99 5.62 -13.01
C GLN A 7 -15.34 4.29 -12.66
N VAL A 8 -14.62 4.24 -11.53
CA VAL A 8 -13.98 3.04 -10.98
C VAL A 8 -14.55 2.82 -9.57
N PRO A 9 -15.74 2.19 -9.45
CA PRO A 9 -16.44 2.05 -8.17
C PRO A 9 -15.65 1.24 -7.14
N GLU A 10 -14.69 0.44 -7.57
CA GLU A 10 -13.81 -0.37 -6.73
C GLU A 10 -13.03 0.47 -5.71
N HIS A 11 -12.79 1.75 -5.97
CA HIS A 11 -12.21 2.68 -4.97
C HIS A 11 -13.10 2.81 -3.74
N ALA A 12 -14.40 3.04 -3.95
CA ALA A 12 -15.37 3.17 -2.88
C ALA A 12 -15.63 1.82 -2.20
N GLU A 13 -15.67 0.73 -2.95
CA GLU A 13 -15.83 -0.63 -2.41
C GLU A 13 -14.65 -1.02 -1.53
N LEU A 14 -13.43 -0.82 -2.00
CA LEU A 14 -12.23 -1.10 -1.20
C LEU A 14 -12.17 -0.20 0.04
N HIS A 15 -12.50 1.09 -0.09
CA HIS A 15 -12.59 1.99 1.06
C HIS A 15 -13.56 1.46 2.13
N LEU A 16 -14.75 1.01 1.72
CA LEU A 16 -15.72 0.43 2.64
C LEU A 16 -15.16 -0.82 3.33
N LEU A 17 -14.55 -1.74 2.60
CA LEU A 17 -13.94 -2.94 3.17
C LEU A 17 -12.82 -2.60 4.15
N LEU A 18 -11.94 -1.68 3.80
CA LEU A 18 -10.86 -1.23 4.67
C LEU A 18 -11.38 -0.51 5.91
N SER A 19 -12.53 0.17 5.82
CA SER A 19 -13.15 0.85 6.98
C SER A 19 -13.59 -0.12 8.08
N MET A 20 -13.88 -1.37 7.73
CA MET A 20 -14.26 -2.41 8.69
C MET A 20 -13.09 -2.90 9.54
N ILE A 21 -11.87 -2.66 9.09
CA ILE A 21 -10.66 -3.13 9.79
C ILE A 21 -9.79 -1.99 10.33
N CYS A 22 -10.02 -0.75 9.90
CA CYS A 22 -9.23 0.40 10.30
C CYS A 22 -9.71 0.94 11.66
N PRO A 23 -8.86 0.98 12.71
CA PRO A 23 -9.23 1.60 13.98
C PRO A 23 -9.41 3.11 13.84
N LEU A 24 -10.44 3.68 14.46
CA LEU A 24 -10.68 5.13 14.47
C LEU A 24 -9.47 5.92 15.00
N SER A 25 -8.80 5.40 16.02
CA SER A 25 -7.60 6.03 16.59
C SER A 25 -6.44 6.18 15.60
N TRP A 26 -6.42 5.42 14.52
CA TRP A 26 -5.43 5.59 13.46
C TRP A 26 -5.75 6.82 12.61
N LEU A 27 -7.02 7.01 12.25
CA LEU A 27 -7.49 8.17 11.50
C LEU A 27 -7.30 9.48 12.28
N GLU A 28 -7.62 9.47 13.57
CA GLU A 28 -7.45 10.62 14.47
C GLU A 28 -5.98 11.04 14.66
N ARG A 29 -5.03 10.12 14.45
CA ARG A 29 -3.59 10.41 14.55
C ARG A 29 -2.98 10.97 13.28
N VAL A 30 -3.66 10.92 12.15
CA VAL A 30 -3.15 11.51 10.91
C VAL A 30 -3.00 13.02 11.10
N PRO A 31 -1.79 13.59 10.98
CA PRO A 31 -1.51 14.99 11.35
C PRO A 31 -2.42 16.01 10.65
N SER A 32 -2.74 15.76 9.39
CA SER A 32 -3.60 16.63 8.59
C SER A 32 -5.02 16.80 9.16
N TYR A 33 -5.54 15.82 9.90
CA TYR A 33 -6.85 15.94 10.55
C TYR A 33 -6.82 17.02 11.63
N LYS A 34 -5.82 17.00 12.51
CA LYS A 34 -5.68 17.97 13.59
C LYS A 34 -5.37 19.38 13.06
N GLU A 35 -4.45 19.49 12.12
CA GLU A 35 -4.08 20.77 11.51
C GLU A 35 -5.26 21.43 10.79
N GLN A 36 -6.12 20.66 10.17
CA GLN A 36 -7.29 21.19 9.49
C GLN A 36 -8.39 21.59 10.46
N GLN A 37 -8.57 20.89 11.58
CA GLN A 37 -9.45 21.31 12.66
C GLN A 37 -9.03 22.67 13.22
N GLU A 38 -7.73 22.89 13.41
CA GLU A 38 -7.20 24.16 13.92
C GLU A 38 -7.33 25.31 12.91
N ARG A 39 -7.10 25.04 11.62
CA ARG A 39 -7.14 26.07 10.55
C ARG A 39 -8.56 26.47 10.14
N GLN A 40 -9.53 25.61 10.33
CA GLN A 40 -10.92 25.85 9.92
C GLN A 40 -11.86 26.02 11.11
N SER A 41 -11.44 26.82 12.10
CA SER A 41 -12.27 27.19 13.25
C SER A 41 -13.56 27.89 12.77
N GLY A 42 -14.66 27.16 12.69
CA GLY A 42 -15.95 27.64 12.20
C GLY A 42 -16.67 26.69 11.25
N LYS A 43 -16.02 25.59 10.79
CA LYS A 43 -16.66 24.52 10.05
C LYS A 43 -16.74 23.27 10.92
N ASP A 44 -17.88 22.61 10.89
CA ASP A 44 -18.03 21.29 11.52
C ASP A 44 -17.29 20.26 10.66
N LEU A 45 -16.08 19.91 11.09
CA LEU A 45 -15.25 18.86 10.46
C LEU A 45 -15.46 17.49 11.10
N SER A 46 -16.46 17.34 11.98
CA SER A 46 -16.76 16.09 12.69
C SER A 46 -17.52 15.06 11.85
N THR A 47 -17.49 15.20 10.52
CA THR A 47 -18.15 14.27 9.61
C THR A 47 -17.29 13.02 9.35
N TYR A 48 -17.96 11.88 9.14
CA TYR A 48 -17.26 10.64 8.76
C TYR A 48 -16.41 10.82 7.49
N GLY A 49 -16.91 11.52 6.49
CA GLY A 49 -16.17 11.74 5.25
C GLY A 49 -14.87 12.52 5.46
N PHE A 50 -14.89 13.48 6.38
CA PHE A 50 -13.67 14.22 6.74
C PHE A 50 -12.68 13.38 7.55
N LEU A 51 -13.15 12.59 8.52
CA LEU A 51 -12.31 11.67 9.27
C LEU A 51 -11.79 10.53 8.41
N GLY A 52 -12.60 10.03 7.48
CA GLY A 52 -12.32 8.85 6.67
C GLY A 52 -11.51 9.09 5.39
N TYR A 53 -11.25 10.35 4.99
CA TYR A 53 -10.56 10.61 3.72
C TYR A 53 -9.15 9.99 3.62
N PRO A 54 -8.33 9.87 4.68
CA PRO A 54 -7.03 9.22 4.58
C PRO A 54 -7.16 7.73 4.21
N LEU A 55 -8.25 7.10 4.63
CA LEU A 55 -8.53 5.71 4.28
C LEU A 55 -8.97 5.55 2.82
N LEU A 56 -9.72 6.51 2.27
CA LEU A 56 -10.02 6.53 0.84
C LEU A 56 -8.76 6.74 0.01
N GLN A 57 -7.86 7.63 0.44
CA GLN A 57 -6.55 7.81 -0.18
C GLN A 57 -5.71 6.53 -0.12
N ALA A 58 -5.73 5.81 1.00
CA ALA A 58 -5.08 4.50 1.11
C ALA A 58 -5.70 3.49 0.12
N ALA A 59 -7.02 3.46 -0.03
CA ALA A 59 -7.71 2.61 -1.00
C ALA A 59 -7.28 2.93 -2.44
N ASP A 60 -7.16 4.22 -2.81
CA ASP A 60 -6.69 4.65 -4.13
C ASP A 60 -5.29 4.12 -4.46
N ILE A 61 -4.42 3.99 -3.46
CA ILE A 61 -3.06 3.47 -3.62
C ILE A 61 -3.06 1.94 -3.67
N LEU A 62 -3.76 1.32 -2.72
CA LEU A 62 -3.72 -0.14 -2.51
C LEU A 62 -4.49 -0.90 -3.59
N LEU A 63 -5.55 -0.32 -4.17
CA LEU A 63 -6.31 -0.92 -5.27
C LEU A 63 -5.40 -1.28 -6.46
N TYR A 64 -4.45 -0.42 -6.78
CA TYR A 64 -3.50 -0.63 -7.88
C TYR A 64 -2.23 -1.37 -7.46
N ARG A 65 -2.15 -1.83 -6.20
CA ARG A 65 -0.97 -2.51 -5.65
C ARG A 65 0.32 -1.72 -5.88
N ALA A 66 0.25 -0.41 -5.73
CA ALA A 66 1.37 0.49 -5.95
C ALA A 66 2.48 0.22 -4.92
N GLY A 67 3.68 -0.17 -5.39
CA GLY A 67 4.85 -0.37 -4.54
C GLY A 67 5.58 0.94 -4.22
N GLN A 68 5.47 1.95 -5.09
CA GLN A 68 6.07 3.27 -4.94
C GLN A 68 5.07 4.35 -5.31
N VAL A 69 4.98 5.39 -4.50
CA VAL A 69 4.06 6.51 -4.69
C VAL A 69 4.86 7.82 -4.63
N PRO A 70 4.97 8.55 -5.75
CA PRO A 70 5.64 9.85 -5.74
C PRO A 70 4.79 10.88 -5.01
N VAL A 71 5.33 11.43 -3.94
CA VAL A 71 4.62 12.38 -3.07
C VAL A 71 5.53 13.49 -2.57
N GLY A 72 4.94 14.63 -2.20
CA GLY A 72 5.61 15.64 -1.40
C GLY A 72 5.82 15.18 0.05
N ALA A 73 6.72 15.84 0.76
CA ALA A 73 7.03 15.52 2.15
C ALA A 73 5.81 15.63 3.09
N ASP A 74 4.88 16.51 2.78
CA ASP A 74 3.61 16.71 3.49
C ASP A 74 2.67 15.49 3.40
N GLN A 75 2.85 14.64 2.39
CA GLN A 75 2.04 13.43 2.17
C GLN A 75 2.64 12.16 2.80
N LEU A 76 3.83 12.23 3.39
CA LEU A 76 4.47 11.09 4.04
C LEU A 76 3.56 10.40 5.07
N PRO A 77 2.85 11.12 5.95
CA PRO A 77 1.97 10.49 6.93
C PRO A 77 0.85 9.66 6.30
N HIS A 78 0.37 10.06 5.12
CA HIS A 78 -0.67 9.32 4.40
C HIS A 78 -0.12 8.01 3.80
N ILE A 79 1.13 8.01 3.32
CA ILE A 79 1.77 6.80 2.82
C ILE A 79 2.06 5.83 3.96
N GLU A 80 2.54 6.31 5.11
CA GLU A 80 2.74 5.48 6.31
C GLU A 80 1.42 4.90 6.80
N PHE A 81 0.35 5.69 6.81
CA PHE A 81 -0.99 5.21 7.13
C PHE A 81 -1.46 4.11 6.15
N ALA A 82 -1.26 4.29 4.85
CA ALA A 82 -1.59 3.27 3.85
C ALA A 82 -0.80 1.97 4.05
N ARG A 83 0.47 2.05 4.48
CA ARG A 83 1.30 0.90 4.86
C ARG A 83 0.72 0.15 6.07
N ASP A 84 0.33 0.88 7.11
CA ASP A 84 -0.25 0.27 8.31
C ASP A 84 -1.58 -0.43 7.98
N VAL A 85 -2.41 0.17 7.12
CA VAL A 85 -3.65 -0.44 6.62
C VAL A 85 -3.35 -1.73 5.84
N ALA A 86 -2.36 -1.70 4.94
CA ALA A 86 -1.96 -2.88 4.17
C ALA A 86 -1.44 -4.01 5.09
N ARG A 87 -0.60 -3.69 6.08
CA ARG A 87 -0.11 -4.66 7.09
C ARG A 87 -1.26 -5.30 7.85
N ARG A 88 -2.20 -4.48 8.32
CA ARG A 88 -3.35 -4.99 9.04
C ARG A 88 -4.22 -5.89 8.17
N PHE A 89 -4.46 -5.51 6.92
CA PHE A 89 -5.18 -6.33 5.96
C PHE A 89 -4.49 -7.68 5.75
N ASN A 90 -3.19 -7.68 5.48
CA ASN A 90 -2.40 -8.89 5.30
C ASN A 90 -2.39 -9.77 6.56
N HIS A 91 -2.30 -9.15 7.76
CA HIS A 91 -2.35 -9.88 9.02
C HIS A 91 -3.69 -10.59 9.23
N LEU A 92 -4.81 -9.94 8.88
CA LEU A 92 -6.15 -10.49 9.08
C LEU A 92 -6.53 -11.53 8.02
N TYR A 93 -6.23 -11.23 6.76
CA TYR A 93 -6.72 -12.01 5.61
C TYR A 93 -5.64 -12.83 4.90
N GLY A 94 -4.37 -12.53 5.16
CA GLY A 94 -3.24 -13.29 4.60
C GLY A 94 -2.96 -14.61 5.31
N ARG A 95 -3.69 -14.94 6.37
CA ARG A 95 -3.57 -16.21 7.07
C ARG A 95 -4.10 -17.33 6.18
N GLU A 96 -3.32 -18.38 6.04
CA GLU A 96 -3.64 -19.56 5.25
C GLU A 96 -3.21 -20.79 6.03
N ASP A 97 -4.10 -21.80 6.14
CA ASP A 97 -3.76 -23.06 6.75
C ASP A 97 -2.58 -23.71 6.01
N ASP A 98 -1.64 -24.26 6.76
CA ASP A 98 -0.41 -24.85 6.23
C ASP A 98 0.44 -23.89 5.38
N PHE A 99 0.42 -22.59 5.72
CA PHE A 99 1.11 -21.54 4.96
C PHE A 99 2.59 -21.85 4.71
N GLU A 100 3.32 -22.32 5.73
CA GLU A 100 4.75 -22.64 5.61
C GLU A 100 5.00 -23.77 4.60
N SER A 101 4.22 -24.84 4.68
CA SER A 101 4.31 -25.97 3.74
C SER A 101 4.01 -25.55 2.31
N LYS A 102 3.01 -24.68 2.13
CA LYS A 102 2.65 -24.13 0.81
C LYS A 102 3.70 -23.16 0.28
N ALA A 103 4.31 -22.35 1.15
CA ALA A 103 5.42 -21.48 0.80
C ALA A 103 6.66 -22.29 0.37
N GLU A 104 7.00 -23.34 1.09
CA GLU A 104 8.07 -24.25 0.69
C GLU A 104 7.80 -24.93 -0.67
N ALA A 105 6.55 -25.34 -0.91
CA ALA A 105 6.16 -25.87 -2.21
C ALA A 105 6.32 -24.82 -3.32
N ALA A 106 5.99 -23.56 -3.04
CA ALA A 106 6.20 -22.46 -3.97
C ALA A 106 7.70 -22.20 -4.23
N ILE A 107 8.55 -22.27 -3.19
CA ILE A 107 10.02 -22.16 -3.33
C ILE A 107 10.56 -23.25 -4.27
N ARG A 108 10.06 -24.49 -4.15
CA ARG A 108 10.51 -25.60 -5.04
C ARG A 108 10.18 -25.32 -6.51
N LYS A 109 9.08 -24.62 -6.80
CA LYS A 109 8.68 -24.22 -8.17
C LYS A 109 9.62 -23.18 -8.81
N LEU A 110 10.39 -22.43 -8.01
CA LEU A 110 11.38 -21.46 -8.53
C LEU A 110 12.55 -22.14 -9.26
N GLY A 111 12.72 -23.45 -9.12
CA GLY A 111 13.88 -24.17 -9.64
C GLY A 111 15.12 -24.07 -8.75
N LYS A 112 16.05 -25.02 -8.88
CA LYS A 112 17.18 -25.23 -7.94
C LYS A 112 18.04 -23.98 -7.66
N LYS A 113 18.38 -23.20 -8.71
CA LYS A 113 19.26 -22.04 -8.61
C LYS A 113 18.56 -20.89 -7.90
N THR A 114 17.36 -20.57 -8.37
CA THR A 114 16.55 -19.46 -7.86
C THR A 114 16.07 -19.71 -6.43
N SER A 115 15.69 -20.95 -6.10
CA SER A 115 15.33 -21.34 -4.72
C SER A 115 16.46 -21.11 -3.73
N LYS A 116 17.69 -21.50 -4.07
CA LYS A 116 18.87 -21.26 -3.21
C LYS A 116 19.12 -19.77 -3.00
N LEU A 117 19.06 -19.00 -4.09
CA LEU A 117 19.22 -17.54 -4.03
C LEU A 117 18.14 -16.90 -3.14
N TYR A 118 16.87 -17.24 -3.35
CA TYR A 118 15.75 -16.74 -2.56
C TYR A 118 15.92 -17.02 -1.06
N VAL A 119 16.27 -18.26 -0.70
CA VAL A 119 16.48 -18.67 0.70
C VAL A 119 17.64 -17.90 1.34
N SER A 120 18.75 -17.69 0.60
CA SER A 120 19.88 -16.88 1.06
C SER A 120 19.51 -15.43 1.31
N LEU A 121 18.78 -14.81 0.35
CA LEU A 121 18.31 -13.43 0.47
C LEU A 121 17.32 -13.25 1.62
N ARG A 122 16.38 -14.20 1.78
CA ARG A 122 15.45 -14.21 2.91
C ARG A 122 16.20 -14.25 4.26
N LYS A 123 17.20 -15.11 4.36
CA LYS A 123 18.03 -15.23 5.56
C LYS A 123 18.76 -13.93 5.87
N SER A 124 19.40 -13.30 4.87
CA SER A 124 20.07 -12.01 5.02
C SER A 124 19.11 -10.93 5.51
N TYR A 125 17.91 -10.84 4.91
CA TYR A 125 16.91 -9.88 5.35
C TYR A 125 16.39 -10.14 6.77
N GLN A 126 16.03 -11.38 7.10
CA GLN A 126 15.43 -11.69 8.40
C GLN A 126 16.42 -11.65 9.56
N GLU A 127 17.69 -12.02 9.34
CA GLU A 127 18.70 -12.04 10.40
C GLU A 127 19.46 -10.71 10.52
N GLN A 128 19.64 -9.98 9.42
CA GLN A 128 20.50 -8.78 9.37
C GLN A 128 19.74 -7.50 9.04
N GLY A 129 18.46 -7.59 8.67
CA GLY A 129 17.68 -6.44 8.23
C GLY A 129 18.10 -5.87 6.88
N ASP A 130 18.75 -6.68 6.03
CA ASP A 130 19.30 -6.27 4.74
C ASP A 130 18.18 -5.92 3.74
N VAL A 131 17.94 -4.63 3.55
CA VAL A 131 16.91 -4.11 2.66
C VAL A 131 17.24 -4.36 1.18
N GLU A 132 18.53 -4.41 0.82
CA GLU A 132 18.93 -4.73 -0.56
C GLU A 132 18.62 -6.19 -0.89
N ALA A 133 18.85 -7.10 0.06
CA ALA A 133 18.46 -8.49 -0.07
C ALA A 133 16.93 -8.64 -0.23
N LEU A 134 16.14 -7.86 0.53
CA LEU A 134 14.67 -7.83 0.38
C LEU A 134 14.27 -7.40 -1.03
N ASN A 135 14.81 -6.29 -1.53
CA ASN A 135 14.48 -5.77 -2.85
C ASN A 135 14.90 -6.72 -3.98
N THR A 136 16.07 -7.33 -3.85
CA THR A 136 16.58 -8.33 -4.78
C THR A 136 15.68 -9.58 -4.79
N ALA A 137 15.26 -10.07 -3.63
CA ALA A 137 14.36 -11.21 -3.53
C ALA A 137 12.99 -10.91 -4.15
N ARG A 138 12.46 -9.70 -3.93
CA ARG A 138 11.20 -9.25 -4.56
C ARG A 138 11.32 -9.20 -6.09
N ALA A 139 12.43 -8.70 -6.62
CA ALA A 139 12.69 -8.69 -8.06
C ALA A 139 12.75 -10.13 -8.62
N VAL A 140 13.47 -11.01 -7.96
CA VAL A 140 13.58 -12.44 -8.33
C VAL A 140 12.20 -13.12 -8.40
N ILE A 141 11.31 -12.86 -7.43
CA ILE A 141 9.95 -13.40 -7.44
C ILE A 141 9.15 -12.83 -8.62
N LYS A 142 9.24 -11.51 -8.83
CA LYS A 142 8.48 -10.79 -9.87
C LYS A 142 8.82 -11.28 -11.29
N GLU A 143 10.07 -11.64 -11.53
CA GLU A 143 10.55 -12.11 -12.84
C GLU A 143 10.10 -13.54 -13.16
N GLN A 144 9.60 -14.29 -12.17
CA GLN A 144 9.17 -15.68 -12.39
C GLN A 144 7.82 -15.76 -13.10
N GLN A 145 7.83 -16.23 -14.34
CA GLN A 145 6.60 -16.43 -15.13
C GLN A 145 5.95 -17.79 -14.90
N THR A 146 6.64 -18.72 -14.23
CA THR A 146 6.20 -20.11 -14.05
C THR A 146 5.39 -20.36 -12.79
N ILE A 147 5.30 -19.37 -11.90
CA ILE A 147 4.57 -19.47 -10.64
C ILE A 147 3.24 -18.71 -10.69
N THR A 148 2.25 -19.20 -9.98
CA THR A 148 0.94 -18.53 -9.89
C THR A 148 1.00 -17.25 -9.05
N ILE A 149 0.03 -16.37 -9.22
CA ILE A 149 -0.11 -15.16 -8.38
C ILE A 149 -0.18 -15.55 -6.90
N GLY A 150 -0.93 -16.61 -6.55
CA GLY A 150 -1.01 -17.10 -5.18
C GLY A 150 0.33 -17.62 -4.64
N ASP A 151 1.17 -18.22 -5.47
CA ASP A 151 2.52 -18.62 -5.07
C ASP A 151 3.43 -17.40 -4.87
N GLN A 152 3.32 -16.36 -5.73
CA GLN A 152 4.05 -15.10 -5.56
C GLN A 152 3.68 -14.42 -4.23
N GLU A 153 2.38 -14.32 -3.92
CA GLU A 153 1.89 -13.73 -2.68
C GLU A 153 2.39 -14.49 -1.44
N ARG A 154 2.47 -15.82 -1.51
CA ARG A 154 3.06 -16.65 -0.45
C ARG A 154 4.55 -16.40 -0.29
N LEU A 155 5.29 -16.32 -1.41
CA LEU A 155 6.73 -16.06 -1.38
C LEU A 155 7.05 -14.67 -0.83
N TYR A 156 6.30 -13.64 -1.22
CA TYR A 156 6.44 -12.31 -0.64
C TYR A 156 6.17 -12.31 0.87
N GLY A 157 5.08 -12.92 1.29
CA GLY A 157 4.74 -13.02 2.70
C GLY A 157 5.75 -13.83 3.51
N TYR A 158 6.23 -14.95 2.97
CA TYR A 158 7.25 -15.78 3.61
C TYR A 158 8.61 -15.07 3.71
N LEU A 159 8.95 -14.24 2.71
CA LEU A 159 10.13 -13.38 2.73
C LEU A 159 10.08 -12.40 3.89
N GLU A 160 8.94 -11.80 4.15
CA GLU A 160 8.73 -10.77 5.17
C GLU A 160 8.36 -11.34 6.55
N GLY A 161 8.18 -12.66 6.67
CA GLY A 161 7.82 -13.31 7.93
C GLY A 161 6.36 -13.11 8.34
N CYS A 162 5.49 -12.79 7.37
CA CYS A 162 4.04 -12.70 7.55
C CYS A 162 3.32 -13.82 6.79
N GLY A 163 2.01 -13.85 6.85
CA GLY A 163 1.19 -14.71 6.00
C GLY A 163 1.25 -14.27 4.53
N LYS A 164 0.33 -14.74 3.71
CA LYS A 164 0.22 -14.36 2.31
C LYS A 164 0.13 -12.84 2.14
N LEU A 165 1.00 -12.28 1.32
CA LEU A 165 1.02 -10.83 1.07
C LEU A 165 -0.02 -10.48 0.00
N LEU A 166 -1.20 -10.09 0.42
CA LEU A 166 -2.32 -9.73 -0.46
C LEU A 166 -2.20 -8.30 -0.98
N LEU A 167 -1.79 -7.37 -0.12
CA LEU A 167 -1.57 -5.96 -0.45
C LEU A 167 -0.10 -5.60 -0.22
N PRO A 168 0.62 -5.05 -1.20
CA PRO A 168 1.98 -4.57 -1.00
C PRO A 168 1.97 -3.34 -0.08
N GLU A 169 3.05 -3.14 0.67
CA GLU A 169 3.25 -1.93 1.44
C GLU A 169 3.79 -0.83 0.53
N PRO A 170 3.04 0.25 0.32
CA PRO A 170 3.50 1.35 -0.52
C PRO A 170 4.65 2.09 0.16
N GLN A 171 5.61 2.54 -0.63
CA GLN A 171 6.73 3.37 -0.19
C GLN A 171 6.64 4.75 -0.82
N ALA A 172 6.90 5.78 -0.03
CA ALA A 172 6.99 7.13 -0.55
C ALA A 172 8.25 7.29 -1.41
N LEU A 173 8.08 7.80 -2.61
CA LEU A 173 9.18 8.26 -3.45
C LEU A 173 9.28 9.78 -3.28
N LEU A 174 10.19 10.22 -2.40
CA LEU A 174 10.42 11.63 -2.14
C LEU A 174 11.32 12.24 -3.19
N GLY A 175 10.98 13.44 -3.59
CA GLY A 175 11.88 14.34 -4.29
C GLY A 175 11.80 14.25 -5.79
N GLU A 176 12.30 15.24 -6.44
CA GLU A 176 12.56 15.43 -7.87
C GLU A 176 11.42 15.04 -8.85
N ALA A 177 10.18 15.26 -8.47
CA ALA A 177 9.03 15.24 -9.38
C ALA A 177 9.17 16.28 -10.53
N ARG A 178 10.34 16.90 -10.67
CA ARG A 178 10.64 17.89 -11.70
C ARG A 178 11.17 17.30 -13.00
N HIS A 179 11.43 15.99 -13.09
CA HIS A 179 11.97 15.38 -14.30
C HIS A 179 11.05 14.31 -14.89
N ALA A 180 10.96 14.28 -16.19
CA ALA A 180 10.01 13.56 -17.05
C ALA A 180 9.80 12.03 -16.80
N GLY A 181 10.59 11.40 -15.93
CA GLY A 181 10.40 10.02 -15.50
C GLY A 181 9.27 9.84 -14.47
N ALA A 182 8.96 10.89 -13.71
CA ALA A 182 7.90 10.90 -12.71
C ALA A 182 6.49 10.89 -13.33
N LEU A 183 6.35 11.28 -14.59
CA LEU A 183 5.05 11.27 -15.29
C LEU A 183 4.47 9.86 -15.47
N ARG A 184 5.28 8.81 -15.51
CA ARG A 184 4.78 7.44 -15.62
C ARG A 184 4.29 6.86 -14.29
N ALA A 185 4.82 7.32 -13.17
CA ALA A 185 4.37 6.96 -11.82
C ALA A 185 3.34 7.97 -11.25
N GLY A 186 3.33 9.20 -11.77
CA GLY A 186 2.51 10.31 -11.28
C GLY A 186 1.01 10.23 -11.59
N LEU A 187 0.56 9.22 -12.32
CA LEU A 187 -0.85 9.12 -12.72
C LEU A 187 -1.78 8.67 -11.59
N ALA A 188 -1.29 7.94 -10.59
CA ALA A 188 -2.05 7.67 -9.38
C ALA A 188 -2.18 8.93 -8.48
N PHE A 189 -1.22 9.85 -8.55
CA PHE A 189 -1.15 11.06 -7.73
C PHE A 189 -2.23 12.12 -8.06
N ILE A 190 -2.65 12.22 -9.32
CA ILE A 190 -3.66 13.22 -9.74
C ILE A 190 -5.05 12.81 -9.25
N ALA A 191 -5.36 11.51 -9.17
CA ALA A 191 -6.62 11.02 -8.63
C ALA A 191 -6.77 11.36 -7.13
N VAL A 192 -5.69 11.19 -6.35
CA VAL A 192 -5.67 11.43 -4.90
C VAL A 192 -5.87 12.91 -4.55
N ASN A 193 -5.21 13.82 -5.26
CA ASN A 193 -5.38 15.26 -5.01
C ASN A 193 -6.64 15.84 -5.63
N GLY A 194 -7.14 15.27 -6.72
CA GLY A 194 -8.36 15.73 -7.38
C GLY A 194 -9.60 15.57 -6.51
N LEU A 195 -9.73 14.46 -5.77
CA LEU A 195 -10.85 14.25 -4.87
C LEU A 195 -10.76 15.15 -3.64
N PHE A 196 -9.56 15.38 -3.10
CA PHE A 196 -9.36 16.29 -1.97
C PHE A 196 -9.74 17.74 -2.35
N LEU A 197 -9.36 18.19 -3.55
CA LEU A 197 -9.75 19.51 -4.08
C LEU A 197 -11.24 19.59 -4.42
N LEU A 198 -11.85 18.49 -4.91
CA LEU A 198 -13.30 18.44 -5.16
C LEU A 198 -14.09 18.47 -3.86
N LEU A 199 -13.66 17.72 -2.83
CA LEU A 199 -14.28 17.77 -1.51
C LEU A 199 -14.12 19.16 -0.86
N GLN A 200 -12.97 19.82 -1.02
CA GLN A 200 -12.80 21.19 -0.56
C GLN A 200 -13.67 22.21 -1.32
N ASN A 201 -13.93 21.98 -2.61
CA ASN A 201 -14.73 22.92 -3.43
C ASN A 201 -16.23 22.62 -3.42
N GLN A 202 -16.65 21.35 -3.29
CA GLN A 202 -18.07 21.01 -3.29
C GLN A 202 -18.74 21.22 -1.92
N PHE A 203 -18.00 21.22 -0.83
CA PHE A 203 -18.52 21.57 0.50
C PHE A 203 -18.29 23.04 0.85
N ARG A 204 -18.37 23.93 -0.13
CA ARG A 204 -18.65 25.34 0.12
C ARG A 204 -20.13 25.49 0.47
N TRP A 205 -20.45 25.29 1.73
CA TRP A 205 -21.68 25.76 2.37
C TRP A 205 -21.41 27.09 3.07
#